data_54ad676a0f3de27be9a488f1efff4971
#
_entry.id   54ad676a0f3de27be9a488f1efff4971
#
_cell.length_a   1.000
_cell.length_b   1.000
_cell.length_c   1.000
_cell.angle_alpha   90.00
_cell.angle_beta   90.00
_cell.angle_gamma   90.00
#
_symmetry.space_group_name_H-M   'P 1'
#
loop_
_entity.id
_entity.type
_entity.pdbx_description
1 polymer ?
#
loop_
_entity_poly.entity_id
_entity_poly.type
_entity_poly.pdbx_seq_one_letter_code
_entity_poly.pdbx_strand_id
1 'polypeptide(L)'
;MEVTNTDAEGRLALADGLALALRENPDEVIDVATLTGAQIRALGTRCAGLMGSPNLVSDIASAAESAGELLWPMPLPDYLEASLSSSVADMKNTAGSEAGMLVAGVFLRHFVGDAEWAHLDIAGPSFNTGEGWGCTPAGATGYGVRTLVRHIERAAKAMGSQGA
;
A
#
# COMPACT_ATOMS: atom_id res chain seq x y z
N MET A 1 5.35 6.58 -20.10
CA MET A 1 5.29 7.29 -18.80
C MET A 1 5.93 8.67 -18.91
N GLU A 2 5.24 9.73 -18.48
CA GLU A 2 5.82 11.07 -18.35
C GLU A 2 6.25 11.30 -16.91
N VAL A 3 7.54 11.57 -16.67
CA VAL A 3 8.09 11.83 -15.34
C VAL A 3 8.04 13.34 -15.09
N THR A 4 7.03 13.79 -14.35
CA THR A 4 6.82 15.20 -14.00
C THR A 4 7.40 15.56 -12.63
N ASN A 5 7.75 14.55 -11.81
CA ASN A 5 8.39 14.69 -10.52
C ASN A 5 9.38 13.55 -10.31
N THR A 6 10.66 13.87 -10.19
CA THR A 6 11.73 12.86 -9.98
C THR A 6 11.77 12.34 -8.55
N ASP A 7 11.15 13.01 -7.58
CA ASP A 7 10.99 12.56 -6.18
C ASP A 7 9.80 11.58 -6.00
N ALA A 8 9.11 11.24 -7.10
CA ALA A 8 8.07 10.22 -7.16
C ALA A 8 8.56 8.97 -7.92
N GLU A 9 9.82 8.59 -7.73
CA GLU A 9 10.47 7.43 -8.36
C GLU A 9 10.04 6.10 -7.72
N GLY A 10 9.72 6.10 -6.43
CA GLY A 10 9.36 4.90 -5.67
C GLY A 10 8.16 4.16 -6.28
N ARG A 11 7.14 4.89 -6.75
CA ARG A 11 5.99 4.28 -7.42
C ARG A 11 6.32 3.69 -8.80
N LEU A 12 7.35 4.20 -9.49
CA LEU A 12 7.82 3.61 -10.75
C LEU A 12 8.48 2.26 -10.49
N ALA A 13 9.33 2.18 -9.46
CA ALA A 13 9.95 0.92 -9.04
C ALA A 13 8.89 -0.10 -8.56
N LEU A 14 7.87 0.35 -7.81
CA LEU A 14 6.74 -0.50 -7.42
C LEU A 14 5.94 -0.99 -8.63
N ALA A 15 5.67 -0.13 -9.61
CA ALA A 15 4.97 -0.52 -10.84
C ALA A 15 5.69 -1.64 -11.59
N ASP A 16 7.02 -1.55 -11.71
CA ASP A 16 7.84 -2.61 -12.30
C ASP A 16 7.79 -3.90 -11.47
N GLY A 17 7.88 -3.79 -10.14
CA GLY A 17 7.77 -4.92 -9.21
C GLY A 17 6.41 -5.61 -9.29
N LEU A 18 5.31 -4.85 -9.31
CA LEU A 18 3.95 -5.36 -9.46
C LEU A 18 3.76 -6.07 -10.80
N ALA A 19 4.19 -5.45 -11.90
CA ALA A 19 4.12 -6.06 -13.22
C ALA A 19 4.93 -7.38 -13.32
N LEU A 20 6.04 -7.47 -12.59
CA LEU A 20 6.84 -8.70 -12.52
C LEU A 20 6.15 -9.77 -11.66
N ALA A 21 5.64 -9.40 -10.48
CA ALA A 21 4.96 -10.32 -9.57
C ALA A 21 3.74 -10.98 -10.22
N LEU A 22 2.96 -10.22 -11.00
CA LEU A 22 1.77 -10.73 -11.67
C LEU A 22 2.04 -11.80 -12.74
N ARG A 23 3.28 -11.92 -13.24
CA ARG A 23 3.65 -13.00 -14.19
C ARG A 23 3.60 -14.38 -13.55
N GLU A 24 3.69 -14.46 -12.25
CA GLU A 24 3.61 -15.70 -11.47
C GLU A 24 2.15 -16.13 -11.17
N ASN A 25 1.15 -15.36 -11.63
CA ASN A 25 -0.27 -15.56 -11.37
C ASN A 25 -0.59 -15.80 -9.89
N PRO A 26 -0.20 -14.88 -9.00
CA PRO A 26 -0.43 -15.01 -7.57
C PRO A 26 -1.94 -14.89 -7.24
N ASP A 27 -2.39 -15.52 -6.15
CA ASP A 27 -3.76 -15.36 -5.64
C ASP A 27 -3.95 -13.94 -5.07
N GLU A 28 -2.93 -13.38 -4.44
CA GLU A 28 -2.93 -12.04 -3.85
C GLU A 28 -1.56 -11.37 -4.05
N VAL A 29 -1.55 -10.07 -4.26
CA VAL A 29 -0.34 -9.25 -4.28
C VAL A 29 -0.44 -8.18 -3.21
N ILE A 30 0.54 -8.11 -2.32
CA ILE A 30 0.61 -7.08 -1.27
C ILE A 30 1.95 -6.36 -1.41
N ASP A 31 1.90 -5.06 -1.63
CA ASP A 31 3.10 -4.23 -1.61
C ASP A 31 3.12 -3.31 -0.38
N VAL A 32 4.31 -3.06 0.13
CA VAL A 32 4.54 -2.23 1.31
C VAL A 32 5.65 -1.23 1.01
N ALA A 33 5.36 0.04 1.14
CA ALA A 33 6.33 1.08 0.86
C ALA A 33 6.16 2.33 1.74
N THR A 34 7.25 3.04 1.96
CA THR A 34 7.27 4.40 2.50
C THR A 34 7.03 5.40 1.35
N LEU A 35 5.81 5.31 0.76
CA LEU A 35 5.61 5.85 -0.59
C LEU A 35 5.38 7.36 -0.61
N THR A 36 4.61 7.90 0.35
CA THR A 36 4.20 9.31 0.24
C THR A 36 4.36 10.10 1.54
N GLY A 37 4.91 11.30 1.44
CA GLY A 37 4.82 12.27 2.53
C GLY A 37 3.38 12.75 2.80
N ALA A 38 2.46 12.52 1.86
CA ALA A 38 1.03 12.80 2.02
C ALA A 38 0.39 11.87 3.06
N GLN A 39 0.85 10.62 3.15
CA GLN A 39 0.43 9.67 4.17
C GLN A 39 0.69 10.23 5.59
N ILE A 40 1.89 10.74 5.83
CA ILE A 40 2.27 11.32 7.14
C ILE A 40 1.36 12.51 7.49
N ARG A 41 1.07 13.36 6.51
CA ARG A 41 0.19 14.53 6.72
C ARG A 41 -1.26 14.15 6.99
N ALA A 42 -1.74 13.04 6.40
CA ALA A 42 -3.12 12.58 6.57
C ALA A 42 -3.32 11.75 7.84
N LEU A 43 -2.41 10.81 8.13
CA LEU A 43 -2.60 9.78 9.16
C LEU A 43 -1.56 9.84 10.29
N GLY A 44 -0.57 10.73 10.17
CA GLY A 44 0.49 10.86 11.17
C GLY A 44 1.52 9.73 11.11
N THR A 45 2.27 9.56 12.19
CA THR A 45 3.43 8.67 12.27
C THR A 45 3.16 7.32 12.93
N ARG A 46 1.89 6.99 13.22
CA ARG A 46 1.53 5.73 13.89
C ARG A 46 0.47 4.90 13.16
N CYS A 47 -0.09 5.43 12.09
CA CYS A 47 -1.14 4.77 11.31
C CYS A 47 -0.72 4.74 9.83
N ALA A 48 -0.81 3.60 9.18
CA ALA A 48 -0.55 3.47 7.75
C ALA A 48 -1.82 3.63 6.91
N GLY A 49 -1.67 4.03 5.65
CA GLY A 49 -2.75 3.97 4.67
C GLY A 49 -2.81 2.59 4.02
N LEU A 50 -4.02 2.04 3.87
CA LEU A 50 -4.27 0.76 3.22
C LEU A 50 -5.21 0.98 2.04
N MET A 51 -4.81 0.58 0.84
CA MET A 51 -5.57 0.74 -0.41
C MET A 51 -5.55 -0.56 -1.19
N GLY A 52 -6.55 -0.79 -2.04
CA GLY A 52 -6.57 -1.98 -2.91
C GLY A 52 -7.96 -2.57 -3.12
N SER A 53 -7.99 -3.86 -3.42
CA SER A 53 -9.21 -4.66 -3.62
C SER A 53 -10.02 -4.74 -2.33
N PRO A 54 -11.35 -4.55 -2.36
CA PRO A 54 -12.14 -4.40 -1.15
C PRO A 54 -12.04 -5.58 -0.17
N ASN A 55 -12.03 -6.81 -0.68
CA ASN A 55 -11.95 -8.01 0.16
C ASN A 55 -10.58 -8.11 0.85
N LEU A 56 -9.50 -8.00 0.09
CA LEU A 56 -8.14 -8.06 0.62
C LEU A 56 -7.85 -6.94 1.61
N VAL A 57 -8.32 -5.71 1.33
CA VAL A 57 -8.26 -4.57 2.26
C VAL A 57 -8.97 -4.89 3.58
N SER A 58 -10.16 -5.49 3.53
CA SER A 58 -10.91 -5.89 4.73
C SER A 58 -10.16 -6.94 5.55
N ASP A 59 -9.59 -7.94 4.89
CA ASP A 59 -8.86 -9.03 5.54
C ASP A 59 -7.57 -8.54 6.19
N ILE A 60 -6.79 -7.70 5.49
CA ILE A 60 -5.58 -7.09 6.02
C ILE A 60 -5.90 -6.14 7.19
N ALA A 61 -6.96 -5.32 7.09
CA ALA A 61 -7.38 -4.44 8.18
C ALA A 61 -7.74 -5.25 9.45
N SER A 62 -8.48 -6.35 9.28
CA SER A 62 -8.80 -7.26 10.39
C SER A 62 -7.55 -7.96 10.97
N ALA A 63 -6.58 -8.31 10.11
CA ALA A 63 -5.30 -8.86 10.55
C ALA A 63 -4.50 -7.82 11.37
N ALA A 64 -4.47 -6.57 10.91
CA ALA A 64 -3.80 -5.46 11.58
C ALA A 64 -4.38 -5.17 12.97
N GLU A 65 -5.71 -5.14 13.08
CA GLU A 65 -6.40 -4.97 14.36
C GLU A 65 -5.97 -6.05 15.37
N SER A 66 -5.95 -7.32 14.95
CA SER A 66 -5.53 -8.43 15.80
C SER A 66 -4.02 -8.42 16.12
N ALA A 67 -3.20 -7.80 15.27
CA ALA A 67 -1.76 -7.63 15.46
C ALA A 67 -1.40 -6.39 16.29
N GLY A 68 -2.37 -5.49 16.55
CA GLY A 68 -2.16 -4.23 17.24
C GLY A 68 -1.37 -3.21 16.40
N GLU A 69 -1.52 -3.25 15.06
CA GLU A 69 -0.99 -2.25 14.13
C GLU A 69 -2.14 -1.42 13.55
N LEU A 70 -2.00 -0.09 13.52
CA LEU A 70 -3.04 0.80 13.04
C LEU A 70 -2.96 0.95 11.52
N LEU A 71 -3.89 0.35 10.80
CA LEU A 71 -4.11 0.56 9.37
C LEU A 71 -5.45 1.27 9.15
N TRP A 72 -5.49 2.23 8.23
CA TRP A 72 -6.72 2.89 7.85
C TRP A 72 -7.02 2.67 6.36
N PRO A 73 -8.13 2.00 6.03
CA PRO A 73 -8.57 1.83 4.64
C PRO A 73 -8.84 3.19 3.99
N MET A 74 -8.22 3.41 2.85
CA MET A 74 -8.33 4.64 2.06
C MET A 74 -9.00 4.35 0.73
N PRO A 75 -9.86 5.25 0.23
CA PRO A 75 -10.53 5.05 -1.05
C PRO A 75 -9.56 5.23 -2.23
N LEU A 76 -9.87 4.58 -3.34
CA LEU A 76 -9.24 4.80 -4.64
C LEU A 76 -10.28 5.37 -5.63
N PRO A 77 -10.65 6.65 -5.52
CA PRO A 77 -11.73 7.20 -6.31
C PRO A 77 -11.31 7.42 -7.78
N ASP A 78 -12.17 6.99 -8.70
CA ASP A 78 -11.89 7.01 -10.14
C ASP A 78 -11.65 8.41 -10.71
N TYR A 79 -12.23 9.45 -10.11
CA TYR A 79 -12.04 10.82 -10.60
C TYR A 79 -10.57 11.26 -10.56
N LEU A 80 -9.72 10.62 -9.72
CA LEU A 80 -8.29 10.94 -9.64
C LEU A 80 -7.50 10.42 -10.85
N GLU A 81 -8.02 9.47 -11.62
CA GLU A 81 -7.35 8.97 -12.83
C GLU A 81 -7.11 10.09 -13.85
N ALA A 82 -8.08 10.99 -14.01
CA ALA A 82 -7.93 12.12 -14.90
C ALA A 82 -6.73 13.01 -14.56
N SER A 83 -6.31 13.06 -13.30
CA SER A 83 -5.15 13.83 -12.84
C SER A 83 -3.81 13.26 -13.31
N LEU A 84 -3.76 11.97 -13.65
CA LEU A 84 -2.59 11.28 -14.17
C LEU A 84 -2.48 11.32 -15.69
N SER A 85 -3.43 11.92 -16.39
CA SER A 85 -3.42 12.00 -17.86
C SER A 85 -2.22 12.81 -18.37
N SER A 86 -1.62 12.34 -19.48
CA SER A 86 -0.50 12.99 -20.17
C SER A 86 -0.88 13.30 -21.60
N SER A 87 -0.31 14.37 -22.18
CA SER A 87 -0.44 14.68 -23.60
C SER A 87 0.68 14.06 -24.46
N VAL A 88 1.69 13.48 -23.85
CA VAL A 88 2.91 12.97 -24.53
C VAL A 88 3.22 11.50 -24.19
N ALA A 89 2.51 10.91 -23.23
CA ALA A 89 2.67 9.52 -22.80
C ALA A 89 1.32 8.95 -22.33
N ASP A 90 1.26 7.67 -21.99
CA ASP A 90 0.04 7.03 -21.50
C ASP A 90 -0.42 7.66 -20.18
N MET A 91 0.52 7.97 -19.28
CA MET A 91 0.23 8.61 -18.01
C MET A 91 1.44 9.36 -17.43
N LYS A 92 1.17 10.24 -16.45
CA LYS A 92 2.18 10.88 -15.61
C LYS A 92 2.49 10.03 -14.38
N ASN A 93 3.71 10.18 -13.84
CA ASN A 93 4.07 9.52 -12.58
C ASN A 93 3.48 10.22 -11.34
N THR A 94 2.98 11.45 -11.47
CA THR A 94 2.36 12.19 -10.37
C THR A 94 1.33 13.20 -10.89
N ALA A 95 0.51 13.71 -9.98
CA ALA A 95 -0.47 14.78 -10.22
C ALA A 95 -0.12 16.02 -9.40
N GLY A 96 -1.07 16.93 -9.21
CA GLY A 96 -0.94 18.08 -8.34
C GLY A 96 -0.70 17.73 -6.86
N SER A 97 -0.71 18.75 -5.99
CA SER A 97 -0.40 18.59 -4.56
C SER A 97 -1.50 17.93 -3.73
N GLU A 98 -2.72 17.83 -4.28
CA GLU A 98 -3.89 17.30 -3.60
C GLU A 98 -3.94 15.78 -3.65
N ALA A 99 -4.48 15.16 -2.59
CA ALA A 99 -4.72 13.71 -2.50
C ALA A 99 -3.49 12.83 -2.82
N GLY A 100 -2.26 13.29 -2.53
CA GLY A 100 -1.03 12.66 -3.00
C GLY A 100 -0.90 11.16 -2.67
N MET A 101 -1.39 10.70 -1.49
CA MET A 101 -1.43 9.28 -1.14
C MET A 101 -2.41 8.51 -2.03
N LEU A 102 -3.61 9.05 -2.26
CA LEU A 102 -4.63 8.40 -3.10
C LEU A 102 -4.19 8.38 -4.57
N VAL A 103 -3.59 9.45 -5.06
CA VAL A 103 -3.01 9.53 -6.42
C VAL A 103 -1.93 8.45 -6.60
N ALA A 104 -1.09 8.22 -5.59
CA ALA A 104 -0.09 7.15 -5.63
C ALA A 104 -0.76 5.77 -5.72
N GLY A 105 -1.79 5.52 -4.93
CA GLY A 105 -2.56 4.27 -4.99
C GLY A 105 -3.28 4.07 -6.32
N VAL A 106 -3.93 5.13 -6.85
CA VAL A 106 -4.57 5.09 -8.18
C VAL A 106 -3.53 4.83 -9.27
N PHE A 107 -2.34 5.43 -9.19
CA PHE A 107 -1.24 5.13 -10.09
C PHE A 107 -0.86 3.64 -10.06
N LEU A 108 -0.65 3.05 -8.89
CA LEU A 108 -0.29 1.63 -8.75
C LEU A 108 -1.39 0.70 -9.26
N ARG A 109 -2.66 1.06 -9.07
CA ARG A 109 -3.82 0.28 -9.57
C ARG A 109 -3.75 0.01 -11.09
N HIS A 110 -3.16 0.89 -11.88
CA HIS A 110 -2.99 0.67 -13.32
C HIS A 110 -2.07 -0.51 -13.66
N PHE A 111 -1.24 -0.97 -12.74
CA PHE A 111 -0.25 -2.02 -12.98
C PHE A 111 -0.65 -3.37 -12.40
N VAL A 112 -1.80 -3.48 -11.75
CA VAL A 112 -2.27 -4.73 -11.11
C VAL A 112 -3.44 -5.39 -11.86
N GLY A 113 -4.10 -4.68 -12.78
CA GLY A 113 -5.23 -5.22 -13.54
C GLY A 113 -6.35 -5.70 -12.61
N ASP A 114 -6.83 -6.93 -12.85
CA ASP A 114 -7.91 -7.56 -12.08
C ASP A 114 -7.39 -8.41 -10.89
N ALA A 115 -6.10 -8.36 -10.57
CA ALA A 115 -5.54 -9.11 -9.45
C ALA A 115 -6.03 -8.61 -8.10
N GLU A 116 -6.21 -9.51 -7.13
CA GLU A 116 -6.40 -9.14 -5.73
C GLU A 116 -5.12 -8.47 -5.22
N TRP A 117 -5.20 -7.19 -4.94
CA TRP A 117 -4.06 -6.36 -4.60
C TRP A 117 -4.32 -5.45 -3.40
N ALA A 118 -3.29 -5.26 -2.58
CA ALA A 118 -3.29 -4.26 -1.52
C ALA A 118 -1.95 -3.54 -1.43
N HIS A 119 -2.01 -2.23 -1.23
CA HIS A 119 -0.87 -1.34 -0.98
C HIS A 119 -0.93 -0.81 0.45
N LEU A 120 0.17 -0.95 1.18
CA LEU A 120 0.38 -0.35 2.50
C LEU A 120 1.36 0.82 2.38
N ASP A 121 0.86 2.06 2.47
CA ASP A 121 1.72 3.24 2.59
C ASP A 121 2.11 3.44 4.06
N ILE A 122 3.32 3.03 4.39
CA ILE A 122 3.88 3.04 5.75
C ILE A 122 4.87 4.20 5.99
N ALA A 123 4.83 5.26 5.18
CA ALA A 123 5.78 6.37 5.26
C ALA A 123 5.90 6.95 6.68
N GLY A 124 4.78 7.09 7.40
CA GLY A 124 4.77 7.57 8.78
C GLY A 124 5.25 6.54 9.80
N PRO A 125 4.61 5.36 9.88
CA PRO A 125 4.88 4.41 10.96
C PRO A 125 6.14 3.56 10.78
N SER A 126 6.84 3.62 9.65
CA SER A 126 8.05 2.82 9.38
C SER A 126 9.24 3.17 10.26
N PHE A 127 9.30 4.40 10.76
CA PHE A 127 10.40 4.90 11.55
C PHE A 127 9.93 5.78 12.71
N ASN A 128 10.39 5.45 13.94
CA ASN A 128 10.07 6.20 15.15
C ASN A 128 11.27 7.05 15.58
N THR A 129 11.13 8.37 15.48
CA THR A 129 12.17 9.33 15.92
C THR A 129 12.15 9.64 17.41
N GLY A 130 11.13 9.17 18.13
CA GLY A 130 10.95 9.39 19.56
C GLY A 130 11.25 8.13 20.40
N GLU A 131 10.75 8.14 21.64
CA GLU A 131 10.82 6.97 22.51
C GLU A 131 9.95 5.82 22.01
N GLY A 132 10.35 4.57 22.33
CA GLY A 132 9.55 3.39 22.02
C GLY A 132 8.21 3.37 22.77
N TRP A 133 7.20 2.71 22.18
CA TRP A 133 5.90 2.47 22.84
C TRP A 133 5.38 1.07 22.50
N GLY A 134 4.80 0.39 23.47
CA GLY A 134 4.28 -0.98 23.28
C GLY A 134 5.34 -1.91 22.68
N CYS A 135 5.05 -2.45 21.50
CA CYS A 135 6.00 -3.28 20.73
C CYS A 135 6.82 -2.49 19.71
N THR A 136 6.65 -1.17 19.62
CA THR A 136 7.32 -0.32 18.62
C THR A 136 8.59 0.26 19.22
N PRO A 137 9.78 -0.07 18.70
CA PRO A 137 11.06 0.49 19.19
C PRO A 137 11.27 1.92 18.71
N ALA A 138 12.28 2.60 19.24
CA ALA A 138 12.88 3.75 18.58
C ALA A 138 13.65 3.28 17.34
N GLY A 139 13.69 4.10 16.29
CA GLY A 139 14.32 3.75 15.01
C GLY A 139 13.36 3.01 14.07
N ALA A 140 13.89 2.05 13.32
CA ALA A 140 13.10 1.22 12.41
C ALA A 140 12.10 0.35 13.19
N THR A 141 10.82 0.40 12.81
CA THR A 141 9.73 -0.17 13.61
C THR A 141 9.33 -1.59 13.22
N GLY A 142 9.69 -2.04 12.01
CA GLY A 142 9.19 -3.29 11.44
C GLY A 142 7.68 -3.26 11.17
N TYR A 143 7.10 -2.07 10.97
CA TYR A 143 5.67 -1.90 10.75
C TYR A 143 5.17 -2.71 9.56
N GLY A 144 4.01 -3.34 9.73
CA GLY A 144 3.40 -4.23 8.75
C GLY A 144 3.80 -5.70 8.89
N VAL A 145 4.94 -6.01 9.51
CA VAL A 145 5.41 -7.40 9.67
C VAL A 145 4.39 -8.24 10.44
N ARG A 146 3.88 -7.75 11.56
CA ARG A 146 2.92 -8.48 12.39
C ARG A 146 1.58 -8.66 11.68
N THR A 147 1.14 -7.63 10.98
CA THR A 147 -0.08 -7.67 10.15
C THR A 147 0.02 -8.73 9.07
N LEU A 148 1.11 -8.73 8.29
CA LEU A 148 1.31 -9.68 7.19
C LEU A 148 1.44 -11.12 7.70
N VAL A 149 2.16 -11.34 8.81
CA VAL A 149 2.22 -12.67 9.44
C VAL A 149 0.82 -13.16 9.83
N ARG A 150 -0.01 -12.31 10.45
CA ARG A 150 -1.39 -12.65 10.81
C ARG A 150 -2.27 -12.93 9.60
N HIS A 151 -2.12 -12.16 8.53
CA HIS A 151 -2.84 -12.37 7.28
C HIS A 151 -2.48 -13.74 6.68
N ILE A 152 -1.20 -14.05 6.53
CA ILE A 152 -0.71 -15.33 5.99
C ILE A 152 -1.17 -16.52 6.85
N GLU A 153 -1.09 -16.42 8.18
CA GLU A 153 -1.57 -17.47 9.10
C GLU A 153 -3.07 -17.75 8.92
N ARG A 154 -3.87 -16.72 8.66
CA ARG A 154 -5.32 -16.87 8.41
C ARG A 154 -5.59 -17.55 7.07
N ALA A 155 -4.92 -17.08 6.01
CA ALA A 155 -5.02 -17.66 4.67
C ALA A 155 -4.65 -19.16 4.69
N ALA A 156 -3.52 -19.51 5.33
CA ALA A 156 -3.08 -20.90 5.46
C ALA A 156 -4.10 -21.80 6.20
N LYS A 157 -4.74 -21.29 7.26
CA LYS A 157 -5.79 -22.02 7.99
C LYS A 157 -7.05 -22.24 7.15
N ALA A 158 -7.45 -21.24 6.37
CA ALA A 158 -8.60 -21.34 5.48
C ALA A 158 -8.39 -22.43 4.40
N MET A 159 -7.20 -22.49 3.81
CA MET A 159 -6.83 -23.53 2.83
C MET A 159 -6.82 -24.93 3.45
N GLY A 160 -6.28 -25.10 4.66
CA GLY A 160 -6.25 -26.38 5.37
C GLY A 160 -7.63 -26.89 5.78
N SER A 161 -8.62 -26.02 5.99
CA SER A 161 -10.00 -26.42 6.33
C SER A 161 -10.87 -26.81 5.13
N GLN A 162 -10.46 -26.49 3.91
CA GLN A 162 -11.16 -26.89 2.67
C GLN A 162 -10.70 -28.24 2.13
N GLY A 163 -9.61 -28.81 2.66
CA GLY A 163 -9.04 -30.08 2.23
C GLY A 163 -9.34 -31.25 3.19
N ALA A 164 -10.13 -31.02 4.23
CA ALA A 164 -10.53 -32.04 5.21
C ALA A 164 -12.05 -32.34 5.10
#